data_38aa34478360eb2e4760273baa0b2de6
#
_entry.id   38aa34478360eb2e4760273baa0b2de6
#
_cell.length_a   1.000
_cell.length_b   1.000
_cell.length_c   1.000
_cell.angle_alpha   90.00
_cell.angle_beta   90.00
_cell.angle_gamma   90.00
#
_symmetry.space_group_name_H-M   'P 1'
#
loop_
_entity.id
_entity.type
_entity.pdbx_description
1 polymer ?
#
loop_
_entity_poly.entity_id
_entity_poly.type
_entity_poly.pdbx_seq_one_letter_code
_entity_poly.pdbx_strand_id
1 'polypeptide(L)'
;MNFGTPLSSSALRVMLLGSGELGKELIIALQRLGVETIAVDRYAHAPGQQVAHRAHVIDMSDAHALRALVEMEKPHLIVPEIEAIATAELLAIESEGLCQVIPSARAAHLTMNRAGIRRLAAETLHLPTSPYRFADSLDSLRDAIHAHIGLPCIVKPVMSSSGKGQSRITREEDIPIAWDYAAEAARVDYGEVIVEGIVDFDFEITLLTVRALAEKGQIHTAFCAPIGHRQVNGDYVESWQPQVMSAAALTRARYIAQQVTDNLGGYGIFGVELFVKGDEVWFSEVSPRPHDTGMVTLCTQYQNEFELHARAILGLPVDTRLREQGASAVIYGGITADAPSYQGLAEALAVPCSDVRLFGKPNALPARRMGVALATAESTGIARERAGLAASRVHLFQTPR
;
A
#
# COMPACT_ATOMS: atom_id res chain seq x y z
N MET A 1 -16.80 5.09 20.41
CA MET A 1 -16.04 6.33 20.13
C MET A 1 -17.06 7.46 19.90
N ASN A 2 -16.81 8.64 20.45
CA ASN A 2 -17.70 9.79 20.24
C ASN A 2 -17.12 10.70 19.16
N PHE A 3 -17.97 11.17 18.26
CA PHE A 3 -17.58 12.06 17.16
C PHE A 3 -17.97 13.50 17.54
N GLY A 4 -16.97 14.36 17.73
CA GLY A 4 -17.17 15.78 17.99
C GLY A 4 -16.97 16.62 16.72
N THR A 5 -17.06 17.93 16.87
CA THR A 5 -16.88 18.86 15.75
C THR A 5 -15.37 19.09 15.51
N PRO A 6 -14.87 18.95 14.30
CA PRO A 6 -13.48 19.30 13.96
C PRO A 6 -13.12 20.73 14.38
N LEU A 7 -11.86 20.95 14.73
CA LEU A 7 -11.32 22.24 15.18
C LEU A 7 -11.94 22.76 16.50
N SER A 8 -12.55 21.87 17.30
CA SER A 8 -13.08 22.18 18.61
C SER A 8 -12.46 21.27 19.70
N SER A 9 -12.79 21.55 20.96
CA SER A 9 -12.32 20.72 22.09
C SER A 9 -12.92 19.32 22.09
N SER A 10 -14.00 19.07 21.37
CA SER A 10 -14.64 17.75 21.25
C SER A 10 -14.15 16.94 20.05
N ALA A 11 -13.26 17.50 19.22
CA ALA A 11 -12.80 16.88 17.99
C ALA A 11 -12.13 15.52 18.22
N LEU A 12 -12.49 14.53 17.42
CA LEU A 12 -11.74 13.30 17.27
C LEU A 12 -10.60 13.55 16.28
N ARG A 13 -9.34 13.47 16.72
CA ARG A 13 -8.15 13.78 15.91
C ARG A 13 -7.46 12.52 15.45
N VAL A 14 -7.23 12.42 14.13
CA VAL A 14 -6.48 11.34 13.50
C VAL A 14 -5.27 11.93 12.77
N MET A 15 -4.08 11.46 13.13
CA MET A 15 -2.81 11.84 12.50
C MET A 15 -2.39 10.76 11.50
N LEU A 16 -2.19 11.15 10.24
CA LEU A 16 -1.67 10.28 9.20
C LEU A 16 -0.17 10.51 9.02
N LEU A 17 0.60 9.44 9.10
CA LEU A 17 2.04 9.44 8.83
C LEU A 17 2.28 8.92 7.40
N GLY A 18 2.48 9.87 6.48
CA GLY A 18 2.41 9.70 5.04
C GLY A 18 1.14 10.32 4.48
N SER A 19 1.31 11.33 3.64
CA SER A 19 0.19 12.14 3.10
C SER A 19 0.23 12.19 1.58
N GLY A 20 0.64 11.09 0.96
CA GLY A 20 0.59 10.89 -0.48
C GLY A 20 -0.83 10.76 -1.02
N GLU A 21 -0.97 10.15 -2.19
CA GLU A 21 -2.26 9.92 -2.86
C GLU A 21 -3.23 9.07 -2.05
N LEU A 22 -2.76 8.00 -1.42
CA LEU A 22 -3.60 7.13 -0.60
C LEU A 22 -4.02 7.86 0.69
N GLY A 23 -3.07 8.53 1.34
CA GLY A 23 -3.34 9.35 2.52
C GLY A 23 -4.36 10.46 2.24
N LYS A 24 -4.34 11.09 1.05
CA LYS A 24 -5.34 12.09 0.63
C LYS A 24 -6.76 11.51 0.61
N GLU A 25 -6.94 10.36 -0.03
CA GLU A 25 -8.27 9.72 -0.11
C GLU A 25 -8.75 9.25 1.27
N LEU A 26 -7.85 8.76 2.13
CA LEU A 26 -8.20 8.41 3.52
C LEU A 26 -8.60 9.66 4.33
N ILE A 27 -7.87 10.77 4.20
CA ILE A 27 -8.24 12.04 4.85
C ILE A 27 -9.64 12.47 4.43
N ILE A 28 -9.96 12.42 3.13
CA ILE A 28 -11.28 12.76 2.60
C ILE A 28 -12.35 11.85 3.20
N ALA A 29 -12.09 10.54 3.29
CA ALA A 29 -13.01 9.57 3.88
C ALA A 29 -13.26 9.85 5.38
N LEU A 30 -12.21 10.16 6.14
CA LEU A 30 -12.30 10.52 7.56
C LEU A 30 -13.08 11.83 7.77
N GLN A 31 -12.84 12.86 6.95
CA GLN A 31 -13.53 14.15 7.03
C GLN A 31 -15.03 14.04 6.75
N ARG A 32 -15.45 13.15 5.84
CA ARG A 32 -16.87 12.84 5.61
C ARG A 32 -17.58 12.31 6.86
N LEU A 33 -16.81 11.73 7.79
CA LEU A 33 -17.30 11.21 9.08
C LEU A 33 -17.09 12.20 10.24
N GLY A 34 -16.72 13.46 9.95
CA GLY A 34 -16.55 14.50 10.96
C GLY A 34 -15.26 14.36 11.79
N VAL A 35 -14.24 13.68 11.28
CA VAL A 35 -12.96 13.52 11.96
C VAL A 35 -12.02 14.67 11.62
N GLU A 36 -11.35 15.22 12.62
CA GLU A 36 -10.26 16.17 12.43
C GLU A 36 -8.99 15.45 12.02
N THR A 37 -8.41 15.83 10.88
CA THR A 37 -7.27 15.16 10.28
C THR A 37 -6.01 16.00 10.33
N ILE A 38 -4.89 15.35 10.67
CA ILE A 38 -3.55 15.93 10.73
C ILE A 38 -2.68 15.17 9.74
N ALA A 39 -2.22 15.84 8.69
CA ALA A 39 -1.41 15.25 7.64
C ALA A 39 0.07 15.49 7.88
N VAL A 40 0.87 14.43 7.93
CA VAL A 40 2.33 14.51 8.13
C VAL A 40 3.03 13.92 6.92
N ASP A 41 4.02 14.62 6.37
CA ASP A 41 4.86 14.12 5.29
C ASP A 41 6.27 14.73 5.39
N ARG A 42 7.24 14.18 4.63
CA ARG A 42 8.63 14.66 4.57
C ARG A 42 8.82 15.90 3.68
N TYR A 43 7.82 16.29 2.90
CA TYR A 43 7.86 17.43 2.00
C TYR A 43 6.56 18.23 2.07
N ALA A 44 6.67 19.52 1.77
CA ALA A 44 5.54 20.43 1.79
C ALA A 44 4.60 20.20 0.59
N HIS A 45 3.34 20.55 0.77
CA HIS A 45 2.30 20.44 -0.27
C HIS A 45 2.05 19.01 -0.76
N ALA A 46 2.31 18.01 0.09
CA ALA A 46 1.91 16.62 -0.19
C ALA A 46 0.38 16.55 -0.42
N PRO A 47 -0.09 15.63 -1.27
CA PRO A 47 -1.52 15.53 -1.63
C PRO A 47 -2.49 15.58 -0.45
N GLY A 48 -2.22 14.86 0.62
CA GLY A 48 -3.08 14.86 1.81
C GLY A 48 -3.02 16.16 2.61
N GLN A 49 -1.89 16.87 2.61
CA GLN A 49 -1.76 18.17 3.27
C GLN A 49 -2.65 19.24 2.64
N GLN A 50 -2.99 19.10 1.34
CA GLN A 50 -3.86 20.04 0.63
C GLN A 50 -5.30 19.98 1.09
N VAL A 51 -5.72 18.92 1.77
CA VAL A 51 -7.11 18.70 2.19
C VAL A 51 -7.27 18.51 3.70
N ALA A 52 -6.20 18.29 4.44
CA ALA A 52 -6.24 18.10 5.89
C ALA A 52 -6.57 19.39 6.65
N HIS A 53 -7.08 19.27 7.87
CA HIS A 53 -7.31 20.40 8.77
C HIS A 53 -5.99 21.02 9.25
N ARG A 54 -4.96 20.19 9.48
CA ARG A 54 -3.60 20.61 9.84
C ARG A 54 -2.57 19.80 9.06
N ALA A 55 -1.41 20.41 8.83
CA ALA A 55 -0.35 19.81 8.05
C ALA A 55 1.02 20.09 8.67
N HIS A 56 1.89 19.07 8.70
CA HIS A 56 3.25 19.16 9.21
C HIS A 56 4.24 18.54 8.23
N VAL A 57 5.44 19.12 8.21
CA VAL A 57 6.57 18.59 7.42
C VAL A 57 7.67 18.24 8.41
N ILE A 58 7.93 16.93 8.55
CA ILE A 58 9.02 16.39 9.38
C ILE A 58 9.66 15.20 8.68
N ASP A 59 10.87 14.85 9.07
CA ASP A 59 11.41 13.53 8.81
C ASP A 59 10.76 12.53 9.79
N MET A 60 9.83 11.72 9.29
CA MET A 60 9.11 10.73 10.11
C MET A 60 9.99 9.55 10.54
N SER A 61 11.19 9.40 9.98
CA SER A 61 12.19 8.42 10.42
C SER A 61 13.01 8.90 11.62
N ASP A 62 12.95 10.20 11.95
CA ASP A 62 13.49 10.77 13.18
C ASP A 62 12.52 10.56 14.34
N ALA A 63 12.92 9.69 15.27
CA ALA A 63 12.12 9.35 16.46
C ALA A 63 11.79 10.58 17.33
N HIS A 64 12.75 11.52 17.49
CA HIS A 64 12.54 12.70 18.31
C HIS A 64 11.55 13.68 17.67
N ALA A 65 11.67 13.91 16.35
CA ALA A 65 10.75 14.77 15.62
C ALA A 65 9.33 14.18 15.64
N LEU A 66 9.19 12.86 15.46
CA LEU A 66 7.91 12.17 15.52
C LEU A 66 7.27 12.30 16.89
N ARG A 67 7.99 12.00 18.00
CA ARG A 67 7.49 12.11 19.37
C ARG A 67 7.06 13.54 19.69
N ALA A 68 7.90 14.53 19.40
CA ALA A 68 7.59 15.94 19.67
C ALA A 68 6.29 16.38 18.96
N LEU A 69 6.07 15.92 17.73
CA LEU A 69 4.86 16.22 16.99
C LEU A 69 3.63 15.55 17.62
N VAL A 70 3.73 14.28 18.05
CA VAL A 70 2.62 13.57 18.72
C VAL A 70 2.26 14.25 20.05
N GLU A 71 3.24 14.64 20.83
CA GLU A 71 3.03 15.35 22.12
C GLU A 71 2.41 16.74 21.92
N MET A 72 2.78 17.45 20.84
CA MET A 72 2.23 18.76 20.49
C MET A 72 0.75 18.65 20.02
N GLU A 73 0.49 17.76 19.09
CA GLU A 73 -0.82 17.61 18.42
C GLU A 73 -1.82 16.79 19.22
N LYS A 74 -1.34 15.89 20.08
CA LYS A 74 -2.15 14.99 20.91
C LYS A 74 -3.27 14.30 20.11
N PRO A 75 -2.93 13.58 19.02
CA PRO A 75 -3.93 12.85 18.27
C PRO A 75 -4.54 11.74 19.13
N HIS A 76 -5.76 11.31 18.80
CA HIS A 76 -6.37 10.15 19.41
C HIS A 76 -5.90 8.86 18.74
N LEU A 77 -5.65 8.93 17.43
CA LEU A 77 -5.18 7.82 16.61
C LEU A 77 -4.05 8.28 15.70
N ILE A 78 -3.05 7.41 15.54
CA ILE A 78 -2.00 7.53 14.52
C ILE A 78 -2.21 6.43 13.48
N VAL A 79 -2.17 6.81 12.20
CA VAL A 79 -2.35 5.91 11.06
C VAL A 79 -1.13 5.99 10.14
N PRO A 80 -0.23 4.99 10.16
CA PRO A 80 0.89 4.90 9.23
C PRO A 80 0.41 4.59 7.82
N GLU A 81 0.86 5.39 6.84
CA GLU A 81 0.51 5.27 5.42
C GLU A 81 1.73 5.04 4.51
N ILE A 82 2.94 5.08 5.07
CA ILE A 82 4.18 4.81 4.37
C ILE A 82 5.14 3.96 5.22
N GLU A 83 6.21 3.46 4.61
CA GLU A 83 7.21 2.62 5.30
C GLU A 83 8.31 3.43 6.03
N ALA A 84 8.62 4.66 5.57
CA ALA A 84 9.72 5.46 6.11
C ALA A 84 9.30 6.19 7.40
N ILE A 85 9.13 5.43 8.48
CA ILE A 85 8.71 5.92 9.80
C ILE A 85 9.60 5.28 10.89
N ALA A 86 9.87 5.99 11.97
CA ALA A 86 10.52 5.48 13.17
C ALA A 86 9.57 4.51 13.92
N THR A 87 9.42 3.29 13.42
CA THR A 87 8.43 2.32 13.96
C THR A 87 8.74 1.84 15.38
N ALA A 88 10.01 1.85 15.80
CA ALA A 88 10.37 1.60 17.18
C ALA A 88 9.78 2.68 18.10
N GLU A 89 9.73 3.94 17.64
CA GLU A 89 9.10 5.03 18.37
C GLU A 89 7.57 4.88 18.42
N LEU A 90 6.94 4.41 17.35
CA LEU A 90 5.51 4.11 17.39
C LEU A 90 5.17 3.01 18.41
N LEU A 91 6.02 1.99 18.56
CA LEU A 91 5.87 0.97 19.59
C LEU A 91 5.97 1.59 21.01
N ALA A 92 6.91 2.51 21.23
CA ALA A 92 7.06 3.21 22.50
C ALA A 92 5.83 4.09 22.79
N ILE A 93 5.38 4.91 21.85
CA ILE A 93 4.19 5.77 21.95
C ILE A 93 2.94 4.94 22.32
N GLU A 94 2.74 3.81 21.64
CA GLU A 94 1.59 2.92 21.91
C GLU A 94 1.71 2.26 23.30
N SER A 95 2.88 1.76 23.68
CA SER A 95 3.13 1.09 24.97
C SER A 95 3.01 2.04 26.16
N GLU A 96 3.37 3.30 25.99
CA GLU A 96 3.22 4.38 27.00
C GLU A 96 1.77 4.88 27.09
N GLY A 97 0.88 4.46 26.18
CA GLY A 97 -0.52 4.89 26.14
C GLY A 97 -0.71 6.34 25.70
N LEU A 98 0.28 6.95 25.06
CA LEU A 98 0.18 8.32 24.54
C LEU A 98 -0.82 8.43 23.39
N CYS A 99 -0.82 7.43 22.49
CA CYS A 99 -1.72 7.37 21.35
C CYS A 99 -1.85 5.94 20.84
N GLN A 100 -3.02 5.59 20.32
CA GLN A 100 -3.23 4.31 19.65
C GLN A 100 -2.76 4.36 18.21
N VAL A 101 -2.01 3.34 17.77
CA VAL A 101 -1.55 3.19 16.37
C VAL A 101 -2.44 2.18 15.65
N ILE A 102 -2.89 2.50 14.43
CA ILE A 102 -3.80 1.67 13.64
C ILE A 102 -3.12 1.22 12.34
N PRO A 103 -3.13 -0.07 12.00
CA PRO A 103 -3.82 -1.19 12.69
C PRO A 103 -3.22 -1.54 14.05
N SER A 104 -1.89 -1.50 14.22
CA SER A 104 -1.12 -1.54 15.45
C SER A 104 0.33 -1.11 15.17
N ALA A 105 1.04 -0.58 16.17
CA ALA A 105 2.47 -0.26 16.02
C ALA A 105 3.30 -1.51 15.66
N ARG A 106 2.92 -2.68 16.19
CA ARG A 106 3.54 -3.96 15.85
C ARG A 106 3.36 -4.33 14.38
N ALA A 107 2.17 -4.13 13.80
CA ALA A 107 1.92 -4.39 12.39
C ALA A 107 2.79 -3.48 11.51
N ALA A 108 2.84 -2.19 11.79
CA ALA A 108 3.71 -1.25 11.08
C ALA A 108 5.19 -1.67 11.18
N HIS A 109 5.67 -2.04 12.36
CA HIS A 109 7.06 -2.44 12.59
C HIS A 109 7.45 -3.72 11.85
N LEU A 110 6.61 -4.76 11.88
CA LEU A 110 6.90 -6.04 11.23
C LEU A 110 6.83 -5.97 9.70
N THR A 111 5.87 -5.21 9.15
CA THR A 111 5.68 -5.15 7.70
C THR A 111 6.67 -4.23 7.00
N MET A 112 7.28 -3.28 7.73
CA MET A 112 8.38 -2.47 7.20
C MET A 112 9.68 -3.24 7.03
N ASN A 113 9.84 -4.34 7.75
CA ASN A 113 10.98 -5.23 7.66
C ASN A 113 10.59 -6.50 6.90
N ARG A 114 11.03 -6.61 5.66
CA ARG A 114 10.74 -7.76 4.79
C ARG A 114 11.19 -9.09 5.41
N ALA A 115 12.27 -9.09 6.20
CA ALA A 115 12.71 -10.27 6.93
C ALA A 115 11.70 -10.64 8.03
N GLY A 116 11.20 -9.67 8.77
CA GLY A 116 10.23 -9.90 9.84
C GLY A 116 8.94 -10.54 9.32
N ILE A 117 8.35 -9.95 8.28
CA ILE A 117 7.09 -10.48 7.73
C ILE A 117 7.27 -11.81 7.00
N ARG A 118 8.41 -12.03 6.33
CA ARG A 118 8.70 -13.30 5.67
C ARG A 118 8.88 -14.44 6.67
N ARG A 119 9.64 -14.23 7.74
CA ARG A 119 9.79 -15.21 8.83
C ARG A 119 8.46 -15.48 9.53
N LEU A 120 7.67 -14.45 9.77
CA LEU A 120 6.33 -14.61 10.33
C LEU A 120 5.48 -15.56 9.47
N ALA A 121 5.37 -15.28 8.17
CA ALA A 121 4.55 -16.08 7.27
C ALA A 121 5.07 -17.52 7.11
N ALA A 122 6.36 -17.69 6.82
CA ALA A 122 6.93 -18.98 6.49
C ALA A 122 7.27 -19.83 7.70
N GLU A 123 7.88 -19.24 8.76
CA GLU A 123 8.44 -20.00 9.88
C GLU A 123 7.49 -20.09 11.06
N THR A 124 6.74 -19.02 11.35
CA THR A 124 5.80 -19.00 12.50
C THR A 124 4.43 -19.53 12.11
N LEU A 125 3.89 -19.08 10.96
CA LEU A 125 2.55 -19.45 10.50
C LEU A 125 2.54 -20.65 9.55
N HIS A 126 3.73 -21.10 9.09
CA HIS A 126 3.90 -22.21 8.14
C HIS A 126 3.05 -22.07 6.87
N LEU A 127 2.91 -20.83 6.39
CA LEU A 127 2.17 -20.53 5.17
C LEU A 127 3.04 -20.77 3.93
N PRO A 128 2.45 -21.15 2.80
CA PRO A 128 3.16 -21.20 1.53
C PRO A 128 3.73 -19.84 1.14
N THR A 129 5.04 -19.77 0.86
CA THR A 129 5.76 -18.58 0.38
C THR A 129 6.71 -18.99 -0.74
N SER A 130 7.29 -18.03 -1.47
CA SER A 130 8.46 -18.31 -2.30
C SER A 130 9.60 -18.90 -1.44
N PRO A 131 10.40 -19.84 -1.92
CA PRO A 131 11.65 -20.24 -1.27
C PRO A 131 12.54 -19.02 -1.07
N TYR A 132 13.18 -18.87 0.08
CA TYR A 132 14.00 -17.69 0.36
C TYR A 132 15.21 -17.99 1.25
N ARG A 133 16.21 -17.09 1.20
CA ARG A 133 17.32 -16.99 2.14
C ARG A 133 17.67 -15.53 2.36
N PHE A 134 18.24 -15.24 3.52
CA PHE A 134 18.85 -13.94 3.79
C PHE A 134 20.35 -14.03 3.60
N ALA A 135 20.96 -12.92 3.17
CA ALA A 135 22.40 -12.80 2.98
C ALA A 135 22.87 -11.42 3.45
N ASP A 136 23.98 -11.39 4.19
CA ASP A 136 24.60 -10.20 4.77
C ASP A 136 25.93 -9.82 4.09
N SER A 137 26.32 -10.58 3.09
CA SER A 137 27.52 -10.37 2.29
C SER A 137 27.33 -10.93 0.89
N LEU A 138 28.17 -10.49 -0.06
CA LEU A 138 28.16 -11.02 -1.42
C LEU A 138 28.45 -12.53 -1.45
N ASP A 139 29.34 -13.00 -0.57
CA ASP A 139 29.67 -14.42 -0.50
C ASP A 139 28.51 -15.24 0.07
N SER A 140 27.86 -14.78 1.13
CA SER A 140 26.65 -15.43 1.66
C SER A 140 25.47 -15.39 0.67
N LEU A 141 25.36 -14.34 -0.18
CA LEU A 141 24.38 -14.29 -1.25
C LEU A 141 24.66 -15.37 -2.33
N ARG A 142 25.93 -15.53 -2.74
CA ARG A 142 26.33 -16.60 -3.67
C ARG A 142 26.00 -17.97 -3.11
N ASP A 143 26.38 -18.23 -1.86
CA ASP A 143 26.10 -19.50 -1.20
C ASP A 143 24.60 -19.77 -1.11
N ALA A 144 23.80 -18.77 -0.76
CA ALA A 144 22.35 -18.88 -0.70
C ALA A 144 21.74 -19.24 -2.07
N ILE A 145 22.22 -18.62 -3.15
CA ILE A 145 21.76 -18.91 -4.51
C ILE A 145 22.17 -20.32 -4.91
N HIS A 146 23.46 -20.70 -4.77
CA HIS A 146 23.96 -21.99 -5.26
C HIS A 146 23.42 -23.17 -4.47
N ALA A 147 23.39 -23.07 -3.14
CA ALA A 147 23.07 -24.21 -2.29
C ALA A 147 21.55 -24.38 -2.06
N HIS A 148 20.74 -23.30 -2.22
CA HIS A 148 19.37 -23.34 -1.73
C HIS A 148 18.32 -22.86 -2.72
N ILE A 149 18.58 -21.75 -3.45
CA ILE A 149 17.53 -21.09 -4.27
C ILE A 149 17.63 -21.48 -5.74
N GLY A 150 18.83 -21.44 -6.32
CA GLY A 150 19.06 -21.64 -7.75
C GLY A 150 18.78 -20.39 -8.59
N LEU A 151 19.12 -20.47 -9.87
CA LEU A 151 18.80 -19.47 -10.88
C LEU A 151 17.66 -19.97 -11.78
N PRO A 152 16.76 -19.10 -12.22
CA PRO A 152 16.70 -17.66 -11.93
C PRO A 152 16.13 -17.36 -10.53
N CYS A 153 16.55 -16.23 -9.92
CA CYS A 153 16.07 -15.78 -8.62
C CYS A 153 15.87 -14.26 -8.58
N ILE A 154 15.33 -13.77 -7.48
CA ILE A 154 15.12 -12.33 -7.24
C ILE A 154 15.86 -11.94 -5.97
N VAL A 155 16.67 -10.88 -6.04
CA VAL A 155 17.33 -10.26 -4.87
C VAL A 155 16.66 -8.92 -4.58
N LYS A 156 16.38 -8.68 -3.29
CA LYS A 156 15.73 -7.44 -2.82
C LYS A 156 16.42 -6.97 -1.54
N PRO A 157 16.57 -5.66 -1.30
CA PRO A 157 16.94 -5.17 0.03
C PRO A 157 15.84 -5.51 1.04
N VAL A 158 16.20 -5.72 2.30
CA VAL A 158 15.25 -6.03 3.37
C VAL A 158 14.28 -4.87 3.60
N MET A 159 14.72 -3.62 3.40
CA MET A 159 13.88 -2.44 3.47
C MET A 159 13.89 -1.63 2.17
N SER A 160 12.87 -1.81 1.37
CA SER A 160 12.59 -0.99 0.17
C SER A 160 11.12 -1.08 -0.19
N SER A 161 10.64 -0.14 -1.00
CA SER A 161 9.28 -0.14 -1.56
C SER A 161 9.32 0.11 -3.07
N SER A 162 8.23 -0.24 -3.75
CA SER A 162 8.06 -0.01 -5.20
C SER A 162 9.20 -0.60 -6.04
N GLY A 163 9.65 -1.81 -5.71
CA GLY A 163 10.66 -2.53 -6.48
C GLY A 163 12.08 -1.93 -6.49
N LYS A 164 12.35 -0.88 -5.72
CA LYS A 164 13.68 -0.25 -5.66
C LYS A 164 14.70 -1.20 -5.08
N GLY A 165 15.86 -1.34 -5.76
CA GLY A 165 16.92 -2.27 -5.37
C GLY A 165 16.60 -3.74 -5.68
N GLN A 166 15.47 -4.03 -6.33
CA GLN A 166 15.12 -5.38 -6.73
C GLN A 166 15.79 -5.73 -8.07
N SER A 167 16.42 -6.89 -8.12
CA SER A 167 17.02 -7.45 -9.33
C SER A 167 16.58 -8.87 -9.57
N ARG A 168 16.23 -9.18 -10.82
CA ARG A 168 16.07 -10.56 -11.29
C ARG A 168 17.42 -11.06 -11.81
N ILE A 169 17.95 -12.09 -11.19
CA ILE A 169 19.24 -12.71 -11.56
C ILE A 169 18.93 -13.93 -12.40
N THR A 170 19.51 -13.97 -13.59
CA THR A 170 19.39 -15.12 -14.51
C THR A 170 20.73 -15.79 -14.78
N ARG A 171 21.84 -15.10 -14.50
CA ARG A 171 23.22 -15.57 -14.74
C ARG A 171 24.08 -15.22 -13.54
N GLU A 172 25.12 -15.97 -13.34
CA GLU A 172 26.04 -15.82 -12.21
C GLU A 172 26.76 -14.47 -12.16
N GLU A 173 27.13 -13.96 -13.33
CA GLU A 173 27.80 -12.66 -13.46
C GLU A 173 26.94 -11.48 -13.02
N ASP A 174 25.61 -11.65 -12.92
CA ASP A 174 24.68 -10.60 -12.47
C ASP A 174 24.61 -10.49 -10.94
N ILE A 175 25.12 -11.48 -10.18
CA ILE A 175 25.02 -11.51 -8.70
C ILE A 175 25.69 -10.31 -8.03
N PRO A 176 26.94 -9.93 -8.37
CA PRO A 176 27.58 -8.75 -7.77
C PRO A 176 26.83 -7.46 -8.06
N ILE A 177 26.34 -7.31 -9.30
CA ILE A 177 25.59 -6.11 -9.73
C ILE A 177 24.29 -5.99 -8.93
N ALA A 178 23.59 -7.10 -8.71
CA ALA A 178 22.36 -7.13 -7.93
C ALA A 178 22.60 -6.82 -6.45
N TRP A 179 23.72 -7.29 -5.88
CA TRP A 179 24.14 -6.98 -4.52
C TRP A 179 24.37 -5.47 -4.36
N ASP A 180 25.19 -4.87 -5.23
CA ASP A 180 25.51 -3.44 -5.18
C ASP A 180 24.27 -2.59 -5.34
N TYR A 181 23.39 -2.93 -6.30
CA TYR A 181 22.13 -2.21 -6.53
C TYR A 181 21.17 -2.31 -5.33
N ALA A 182 21.10 -3.47 -4.68
CA ALA A 182 20.29 -3.63 -3.48
C ALA A 182 20.84 -2.81 -2.31
N ALA A 183 22.18 -2.77 -2.14
CA ALA A 183 22.84 -1.98 -1.10
C ALA A 183 22.63 -0.45 -1.30
N GLU A 184 22.77 0.04 -2.53
CA GLU A 184 22.54 1.47 -2.85
C GLU A 184 21.07 1.91 -2.64
N ALA A 185 20.12 1.00 -2.88
CA ALA A 185 18.68 1.31 -2.80
C ALA A 185 18.08 1.10 -1.41
N ALA A 186 18.82 0.53 -0.47
CA ALA A 186 18.35 0.31 0.90
C ALA A 186 18.03 1.64 1.59
N ARG A 187 16.85 1.74 2.20
CA ARG A 187 16.43 2.95 2.93
C ARG A 187 17.08 3.08 4.31
N VAL A 188 17.49 1.97 4.85
CA VAL A 188 18.23 1.86 6.11
C VAL A 188 19.27 0.78 5.90
N ASP A 189 20.51 1.06 6.27
CA ASP A 189 21.63 0.13 6.14
C ASP A 189 21.51 -0.97 7.20
N TYR A 190 20.84 -2.07 6.84
CA TYR A 190 20.85 -3.31 7.63
C TYR A 190 21.91 -4.30 7.15
N GLY A 191 22.62 -3.98 6.03
CA GLY A 191 23.61 -4.87 5.45
C GLY A 191 23.06 -6.24 5.04
N GLU A 192 21.72 -6.40 4.90
CA GLU A 192 21.07 -7.69 4.64
C GLU A 192 20.15 -7.58 3.41
N VAL A 193 20.22 -8.58 2.53
CA VAL A 193 19.29 -8.76 1.41
C VAL A 193 18.51 -10.06 1.57
N ILE A 194 17.33 -10.13 0.93
CA ILE A 194 16.61 -11.39 0.74
C ILE A 194 16.79 -11.86 -0.71
N VAL A 195 17.15 -13.13 -0.89
CA VAL A 195 17.07 -13.81 -2.18
C VAL A 195 15.90 -14.77 -2.18
N GLU A 196 15.07 -14.68 -3.22
CA GLU A 196 13.84 -15.45 -3.37
C GLU A 196 13.84 -16.25 -4.68
N GLY A 197 13.41 -17.50 -4.60
CA GLY A 197 13.12 -18.31 -5.78
C GLY A 197 11.90 -17.75 -6.52
N ILE A 198 11.90 -17.88 -7.84
CA ILE A 198 10.76 -17.44 -8.66
C ILE A 198 9.62 -18.43 -8.47
N VAL A 199 8.44 -17.89 -8.13
CA VAL A 199 7.18 -18.63 -8.16
C VAL A 199 6.65 -18.57 -9.58
N ASP A 200 6.35 -19.74 -10.15
CA ASP A 200 5.64 -19.84 -11.43
C ASP A 200 4.13 -19.72 -11.16
N PHE A 201 3.56 -18.56 -11.42
CA PHE A 201 2.16 -18.22 -11.14
C PHE A 201 1.40 -17.82 -12.42
N ASP A 202 0.09 -18.01 -12.40
CA ASP A 202 -0.81 -17.57 -13.48
C ASP A 202 -1.11 -16.07 -13.37
N PHE A 203 -1.31 -15.58 -12.15
CA PHE A 203 -1.58 -14.16 -11.84
C PHE A 203 -1.29 -13.82 -10.37
N GLU A 204 -1.10 -12.53 -10.13
CA GLU A 204 -1.04 -11.95 -8.78
C GLU A 204 -2.36 -11.31 -8.41
N ILE A 205 -2.69 -11.36 -7.12
CA ILE A 205 -3.84 -10.63 -6.56
C ILE A 205 -3.42 -9.82 -5.34
N THR A 206 -4.13 -8.72 -5.14
CA THR A 206 -4.25 -8.09 -3.84
C THR A 206 -5.60 -8.46 -3.23
N LEU A 207 -5.58 -9.06 -2.04
CA LEU A 207 -6.78 -9.35 -1.27
C LEU A 207 -6.90 -8.32 -0.13
N LEU A 208 -7.71 -7.30 -0.34
CA LEU A 208 -8.01 -6.33 0.71
C LEU A 208 -8.77 -7.04 1.83
N THR A 209 -8.13 -7.07 2.99
CA THR A 209 -8.59 -7.76 4.20
C THR A 209 -8.87 -6.73 5.27
N VAL A 210 -10.13 -6.64 5.71
CA VAL A 210 -10.59 -5.62 6.65
C VAL A 210 -10.84 -6.27 8.00
N ARG A 211 -10.08 -5.88 9.00
CA ARG A 211 -10.31 -6.26 10.40
C ARG A 211 -11.11 -5.14 11.05
N ALA A 212 -12.33 -5.41 11.42
CA ALA A 212 -13.26 -4.41 11.96
C ALA A 212 -13.87 -4.88 13.29
N LEU A 213 -14.26 -3.91 14.11
CA LEU A 213 -14.99 -4.20 15.35
C LEU A 213 -16.43 -4.60 15.01
N ALA A 214 -16.81 -5.80 15.44
CA ALA A 214 -18.18 -6.26 15.43
C ALA A 214 -18.92 -5.85 16.72
N GLU A 215 -20.19 -6.20 16.82
CA GLU A 215 -20.95 -6.04 18.06
C GLU A 215 -20.20 -6.66 19.25
N LYS A 216 -20.23 -6.02 20.40
CA LYS A 216 -19.54 -6.41 21.63
C LYS A 216 -18.01 -6.30 21.61
N GLY A 217 -17.43 -5.56 20.66
CA GLY A 217 -16.00 -5.29 20.61
C GLY A 217 -15.13 -6.44 20.12
N GLN A 218 -15.74 -7.51 19.58
CA GLN A 218 -14.99 -8.58 18.92
C GLN A 218 -14.50 -8.11 17.55
N ILE A 219 -13.30 -8.53 17.16
CA ILE A 219 -12.79 -8.27 15.81
C ILE A 219 -13.28 -9.38 14.89
N HIS A 220 -13.86 -8.99 13.75
CA HIS A 220 -14.15 -9.90 12.65
C HIS A 220 -13.35 -9.50 11.43
N THR A 221 -13.02 -10.47 10.59
CA THR A 221 -12.29 -10.24 9.33
C THR A 221 -13.24 -10.36 8.16
N ALA A 222 -13.31 -9.30 7.34
CA ALA A 222 -14.06 -9.27 6.10
C ALA A 222 -13.10 -9.15 4.91
N PHE A 223 -13.46 -9.74 3.78
CA PHE A 223 -12.62 -9.75 2.57
C PHE A 223 -13.36 -9.05 1.43
N CYS A 224 -12.66 -8.18 0.72
CA CYS A 224 -13.13 -7.67 -0.57
C CYS A 224 -13.05 -8.76 -1.65
N ALA A 225 -13.69 -8.55 -2.80
CA ALA A 225 -13.43 -9.36 -3.97
C ALA A 225 -11.95 -9.22 -4.37
N PRO A 226 -11.27 -10.30 -4.83
CA PRO A 226 -9.86 -10.23 -5.23
C PRO A 226 -9.62 -9.18 -6.31
N ILE A 227 -8.52 -8.45 -6.18
CA ILE A 227 -8.07 -7.45 -7.15
C ILE A 227 -6.93 -8.06 -7.94
N GLY A 228 -7.12 -8.24 -9.25
CA GLY A 228 -6.03 -8.54 -10.17
C GLY A 228 -5.27 -7.27 -10.51
N HIS A 229 -3.98 -7.37 -10.71
CA HIS A 229 -3.16 -6.22 -11.10
C HIS A 229 -2.03 -6.62 -12.04
N ARG A 230 -1.48 -5.63 -12.71
CA ARG A 230 -0.30 -5.78 -13.54
C ARG A 230 0.77 -4.82 -13.07
N GLN A 231 1.97 -5.35 -12.92
CA GLN A 231 3.17 -4.59 -12.64
C GLN A 231 4.11 -4.58 -13.85
N VAL A 232 4.87 -3.52 -13.99
CA VAL A 232 5.95 -3.40 -14.96
C VAL A 232 7.20 -2.93 -14.21
N ASN A 233 8.26 -3.72 -14.23
CA ASN A 233 9.50 -3.48 -13.47
C ASN A 233 9.26 -3.23 -11.95
N GLY A 234 8.26 -3.91 -11.37
CA GLY A 234 7.90 -3.76 -9.97
C GLY A 234 7.00 -2.56 -9.65
N ASP A 235 6.64 -1.75 -10.66
CA ASP A 235 5.68 -0.65 -10.49
C ASP A 235 4.28 -1.06 -10.94
N TYR A 236 3.28 -0.77 -10.11
CA TYR A 236 1.87 -0.93 -10.43
C TYR A 236 1.47 -0.03 -11.61
N VAL A 237 0.81 -0.60 -12.62
CA VAL A 237 0.35 0.13 -13.80
C VAL A 237 -1.16 0.07 -14.02
N GLU A 238 -1.82 -1.01 -13.64
CA GLU A 238 -3.27 -1.17 -13.72
C GLU A 238 -3.77 -2.22 -12.72
N SER A 239 -5.02 -2.10 -12.29
CA SER A 239 -5.72 -3.13 -11.52
C SER A 239 -7.16 -3.26 -11.98
N TRP A 240 -7.77 -4.39 -11.67
CA TRP A 240 -9.18 -4.68 -11.99
C TRP A 240 -9.83 -5.53 -10.90
N GLN A 241 -11.12 -5.39 -10.76
CA GLN A 241 -11.91 -6.11 -9.77
C GLN A 241 -13.28 -6.49 -10.34
N PRO A 242 -13.72 -7.76 -10.14
CA PRO A 242 -12.99 -8.82 -9.46
C PRO A 242 -11.98 -9.54 -10.35
N GLN A 243 -10.90 -10.07 -9.77
CA GLN A 243 -10.10 -11.09 -10.43
C GLN A 243 -10.82 -12.44 -10.29
N VAL A 244 -11.13 -13.06 -11.43
CA VAL A 244 -11.73 -14.40 -11.45
C VAL A 244 -10.69 -15.44 -11.05
N MET A 245 -11.05 -16.32 -10.13
CA MET A 245 -10.22 -17.43 -9.67
C MET A 245 -11.11 -18.58 -9.19
N SER A 246 -10.54 -19.78 -9.00
CA SER A 246 -11.28 -20.93 -8.52
C SER A 246 -11.77 -20.71 -7.07
N ALA A 247 -12.85 -21.38 -6.69
CA ALA A 247 -13.37 -21.34 -5.32
C ALA A 247 -12.36 -21.88 -4.31
N ALA A 248 -11.55 -22.87 -4.70
CA ALA A 248 -10.50 -23.45 -3.86
C ALA A 248 -9.37 -22.45 -3.64
N ALA A 249 -8.87 -21.80 -4.69
CA ALA A 249 -7.85 -20.75 -4.59
C ALA A 249 -8.34 -19.57 -3.75
N LEU A 250 -9.59 -19.11 -3.93
CA LEU A 250 -10.17 -18.03 -3.13
C LEU A 250 -10.25 -18.39 -1.65
N THR A 251 -10.62 -19.62 -1.34
CA THR A 251 -10.68 -20.12 0.05
C THR A 251 -9.28 -20.12 0.68
N ARG A 252 -8.26 -20.59 -0.06
CA ARG A 252 -6.84 -20.57 0.40
C ARG A 252 -6.33 -19.16 0.56
N ALA A 253 -6.62 -18.26 -0.39
CA ALA A 253 -6.22 -16.85 -0.31
C ALA A 253 -6.78 -16.16 0.95
N ARG A 254 -8.06 -16.37 1.25
CA ARG A 254 -8.69 -15.85 2.47
C ARG A 254 -8.09 -16.45 3.74
N TYR A 255 -7.82 -17.75 3.74
CA TYR A 255 -7.15 -18.40 4.87
C TYR A 255 -5.77 -17.79 5.14
N ILE A 256 -4.91 -17.65 4.12
CA ILE A 256 -3.58 -17.06 4.24
C ILE A 256 -3.69 -15.62 4.76
N ALA A 257 -4.53 -14.80 4.15
CA ALA A 257 -4.74 -13.41 4.53
C ALA A 257 -5.23 -13.28 5.98
N GLN A 258 -6.15 -14.14 6.41
CA GLN A 258 -6.64 -14.16 7.79
C GLN A 258 -5.53 -14.51 8.77
N GLN A 259 -4.78 -15.59 8.54
CA GLN A 259 -3.69 -16.01 9.44
C GLN A 259 -2.65 -14.89 9.62
N VAL A 260 -2.23 -14.24 8.53
CA VAL A 260 -1.26 -13.15 8.59
C VAL A 260 -1.83 -11.95 9.36
N THR A 261 -3.03 -11.50 9.01
CA THR A 261 -3.61 -10.30 9.62
C THR A 261 -4.05 -10.52 11.07
N ASP A 262 -4.51 -11.72 11.43
CA ASP A 262 -4.80 -12.10 12.83
C ASP A 262 -3.53 -12.04 13.68
N ASN A 263 -2.40 -12.53 13.16
CA ASN A 263 -1.13 -12.47 13.89
C ASN A 263 -0.57 -11.05 14.00
N LEU A 264 -0.69 -10.22 12.94
CA LEU A 264 -0.30 -8.81 13.00
C LEU A 264 -1.12 -8.03 14.02
N GLY A 265 -2.35 -8.42 14.24
CA GLY A 265 -3.25 -7.82 15.21
C GLY A 265 -3.83 -6.48 14.78
N GLY A 266 -4.51 -5.81 15.72
CA GLY A 266 -5.15 -4.54 15.48
C GLY A 266 -6.39 -4.63 14.59
N TYR A 267 -6.88 -3.48 14.12
CA TYR A 267 -8.02 -3.34 13.22
C TYR A 267 -7.75 -2.23 12.19
N GLY A 268 -8.35 -2.36 11.02
CA GLY A 268 -8.06 -1.52 9.85
C GLY A 268 -8.07 -2.37 8.59
N ILE A 269 -7.57 -1.81 7.49
CA ILE A 269 -7.42 -2.53 6.23
C ILE A 269 -5.98 -3.03 6.06
N PHE A 270 -5.85 -4.20 5.41
CA PHE A 270 -4.58 -4.80 5.01
C PHE A 270 -4.65 -5.17 3.54
N GLY A 271 -3.67 -4.74 2.76
CA GLY A 271 -3.45 -5.19 1.39
C GLY A 271 -2.58 -6.44 1.41
N VAL A 272 -3.15 -7.63 1.21
CA VAL A 272 -2.40 -8.89 1.19
C VAL A 272 -2.14 -9.31 -0.25
N GLU A 273 -0.88 -9.35 -0.64
CA GLU A 273 -0.45 -9.76 -1.98
C GLU A 273 -0.17 -11.26 -2.03
N LEU A 274 -0.72 -11.93 -3.05
CA LEU A 274 -0.69 -13.37 -3.19
C LEU A 274 -0.42 -13.77 -4.64
N PHE A 275 0.42 -14.78 -4.85
CA PHE A 275 0.59 -15.46 -6.13
C PHE A 275 -0.41 -16.60 -6.24
N VAL A 276 -0.98 -16.80 -7.42
CA VAL A 276 -1.99 -17.83 -7.67
C VAL A 276 -1.61 -18.66 -8.91
N LYS A 277 -1.65 -19.99 -8.79
CA LYS A 277 -1.51 -20.92 -9.91
C LYS A 277 -2.53 -22.05 -9.75
N GLY A 278 -3.50 -22.10 -10.65
CA GLY A 278 -4.61 -23.04 -10.50
C GLY A 278 -5.31 -22.86 -9.15
N ASP A 279 -5.25 -23.89 -8.30
CA ASP A 279 -5.79 -23.86 -6.93
C ASP A 279 -4.75 -23.49 -5.87
N GLU A 280 -3.48 -23.40 -6.22
CA GLU A 280 -2.40 -23.09 -5.28
C GLU A 280 -2.24 -21.60 -5.08
N VAL A 281 -1.91 -21.20 -3.84
CA VAL A 281 -1.76 -19.80 -3.44
C VAL A 281 -0.56 -19.67 -2.52
N TRP A 282 0.29 -18.68 -2.80
CA TRP A 282 1.47 -18.34 -1.98
C TRP A 282 1.37 -16.90 -1.48
N PHE A 283 1.77 -16.71 -0.23
CA PHE A 283 1.92 -15.38 0.35
C PHE A 283 3.15 -14.68 -0.27
N SER A 284 2.95 -13.46 -0.71
CA SER A 284 3.99 -12.57 -1.21
C SER A 284 4.35 -11.50 -0.19
N GLU A 285 3.43 -10.57 0.07
CA GLU A 285 3.65 -9.41 0.94
C GLU A 285 2.33 -8.98 1.62
N VAL A 286 2.43 -8.14 2.66
CA VAL A 286 1.28 -7.49 3.28
C VAL A 286 1.61 -6.05 3.65
N SER A 287 0.69 -5.15 3.32
CA SER A 287 0.70 -3.75 3.74
C SER A 287 -0.40 -3.52 4.78
N PRO A 288 -0.11 -3.00 5.99
CA PRO A 288 -1.11 -2.77 7.03
C PRO A 288 -1.81 -1.42 6.82
N ARG A 289 -2.26 -1.14 5.60
CA ARG A 289 -2.83 0.11 5.13
C ARG A 289 -3.54 -0.09 3.79
N PRO A 290 -4.25 0.94 3.26
CA PRO A 290 -4.71 0.95 1.87
C PRO A 290 -3.57 0.65 0.88
N HIS A 291 -3.91 -0.02 -0.21
CA HIS A 291 -2.96 -0.49 -1.21
C HIS A 291 -3.20 0.22 -2.55
N ASP A 292 -2.14 0.57 -3.28
CA ASP A 292 -2.28 1.31 -4.55
C ASP A 292 -3.10 0.55 -5.61
N THR A 293 -3.05 -0.78 -5.63
CA THR A 293 -3.93 -1.60 -6.48
C THR A 293 -5.40 -1.48 -6.07
N GLY A 294 -5.68 -1.16 -4.80
CA GLY A 294 -7.01 -0.99 -4.23
C GLY A 294 -7.72 0.28 -4.67
N MET A 295 -7.04 1.22 -5.36
CA MET A 295 -7.70 2.39 -5.95
C MET A 295 -8.84 2.03 -6.90
N VAL A 296 -8.83 0.85 -7.51
CA VAL A 296 -9.96 0.35 -8.30
C VAL A 296 -11.27 0.31 -7.51
N THR A 297 -11.20 0.14 -6.18
CA THR A 297 -12.39 0.11 -5.32
C THR A 297 -13.15 1.43 -5.30
N LEU A 298 -12.53 2.54 -5.68
CA LEU A 298 -13.21 3.84 -5.85
C LEU A 298 -14.38 3.80 -6.84
N CYS A 299 -14.34 2.88 -7.81
CA CYS A 299 -15.45 2.71 -8.77
C CYS A 299 -16.18 1.37 -8.63
N THR A 300 -15.58 0.35 -7.99
CA THR A 300 -16.12 -1.02 -7.99
C THR A 300 -16.87 -1.41 -6.74
N GLN A 301 -16.71 -0.72 -5.62
CA GLN A 301 -17.33 -1.10 -4.34
C GLN A 301 -18.30 -0.05 -3.80
N TYR A 302 -19.21 -0.47 -2.93
CA TYR A 302 -20.07 0.47 -2.18
C TYR A 302 -19.30 1.27 -1.15
N GLN A 303 -18.30 0.65 -0.52
CA GLN A 303 -17.32 1.31 0.34
C GLN A 303 -15.95 1.00 -0.25
N ASN A 304 -15.27 2.01 -0.77
CA ASN A 304 -13.93 1.85 -1.28
C ASN A 304 -12.93 1.55 -0.14
N GLU A 305 -11.72 1.18 -0.47
CA GLU A 305 -10.71 0.78 0.53
C GLU A 305 -10.45 1.87 1.59
N PHE A 306 -10.53 3.14 1.23
CA PHE A 306 -10.31 4.26 2.15
C PHE A 306 -11.49 4.42 3.10
N GLU A 307 -12.72 4.27 2.62
CA GLU A 307 -13.93 4.27 3.45
C GLU A 307 -13.98 3.06 4.37
N LEU A 308 -13.57 1.88 3.87
CA LEU A 308 -13.43 0.68 4.68
C LEU A 308 -12.39 0.86 5.80
N HIS A 309 -11.23 1.45 5.46
CA HIS A 309 -10.19 1.74 6.44
C HIS A 309 -10.65 2.77 7.48
N ALA A 310 -11.23 3.89 7.02
CA ALA A 310 -11.77 4.91 7.91
C ALA A 310 -12.82 4.34 8.88
N ARG A 311 -13.75 3.51 8.37
CA ARG A 311 -14.77 2.87 9.21
C ARG A 311 -14.15 1.89 10.21
N ALA A 312 -13.23 1.04 9.76
CA ALA A 312 -12.54 0.10 10.64
C ALA A 312 -11.76 0.82 11.75
N ILE A 313 -11.01 1.89 11.42
CA ILE A 313 -10.29 2.74 12.37
C ILE A 313 -11.24 3.30 13.45
N LEU A 314 -12.42 3.72 13.03
CA LEU A 314 -13.40 4.38 13.88
C LEU A 314 -14.34 3.41 14.62
N GLY A 315 -14.15 2.09 14.44
CA GLY A 315 -15.03 1.07 15.04
C GLY A 315 -16.43 1.06 14.45
N LEU A 316 -16.59 1.48 13.19
CA LEU A 316 -17.87 1.52 12.47
C LEU A 316 -18.06 0.26 11.62
N PRO A 317 -19.32 -0.12 11.31
CA PRO A 317 -19.61 -1.25 10.43
C PRO A 317 -19.01 -1.09 9.04
N VAL A 318 -18.48 -2.18 8.49
CA VAL A 318 -17.89 -2.26 7.15
C VAL A 318 -18.72 -3.12 6.21
N ASP A 319 -18.73 -2.77 4.92
CA ASP A 319 -19.41 -3.50 3.85
C ASP A 319 -18.45 -3.67 2.66
N THR A 320 -17.93 -4.87 2.46
CA THR A 320 -16.94 -5.21 1.43
C THR A 320 -17.56 -5.66 0.10
N ARG A 321 -18.87 -5.48 -0.10
CA ARG A 321 -19.56 -5.94 -1.30
C ARG A 321 -19.12 -5.16 -2.54
N LEU A 322 -18.93 -5.92 -3.61
CA LEU A 322 -18.73 -5.38 -4.94
C LEU A 322 -20.05 -4.74 -5.44
N ARG A 323 -19.94 -3.59 -6.10
CA ARG A 323 -21.05 -2.91 -6.77
C ARG A 323 -21.06 -3.21 -8.26
N GLU A 324 -19.91 -3.04 -8.92
CA GLU A 324 -19.72 -3.20 -10.35
C GLU A 324 -18.33 -3.78 -10.65
N GLN A 325 -18.17 -4.36 -11.82
CA GLN A 325 -16.84 -4.69 -12.32
C GLN A 325 -16.15 -3.43 -12.84
N GLY A 326 -14.86 -3.31 -12.58
CA GLY A 326 -14.13 -2.13 -13.02
C GLY A 326 -12.63 -2.32 -13.04
N ALA A 327 -11.95 -1.27 -13.48
CA ALA A 327 -10.50 -1.21 -13.55
C ALA A 327 -9.97 0.18 -13.25
N SER A 328 -8.70 0.23 -12.91
CA SER A 328 -7.92 1.46 -12.79
C SER A 328 -6.66 1.39 -13.65
N ALA A 329 -6.23 2.54 -14.17
CA ALA A 329 -4.99 2.68 -14.92
C ALA A 329 -4.23 3.93 -14.48
N VAL A 330 -2.91 3.80 -14.30
CA VAL A 330 -2.06 4.88 -13.78
C VAL A 330 -1.85 5.98 -14.84
N ILE A 331 -1.94 7.22 -14.41
CA ILE A 331 -1.53 8.41 -15.16
C ILE A 331 -0.12 8.78 -14.69
N TYR A 332 0.87 8.65 -15.59
CA TYR A 332 2.27 8.96 -15.29
C TYR A 332 2.61 10.42 -15.59
N GLY A 333 3.67 10.93 -14.95
CA GLY A 333 4.17 12.28 -15.19
C GLY A 333 4.63 12.52 -16.61
N GLY A 334 5.35 11.55 -17.20
CA GLY A 334 5.85 11.64 -18.58
C GLY A 334 6.94 12.70 -18.80
N ILE A 335 7.05 13.67 -17.90
CA ILE A 335 7.99 14.80 -17.93
C ILE A 335 8.62 15.03 -16.56
N THR A 336 9.69 15.78 -16.50
CA THR A 336 10.21 16.40 -15.27
C THR A 336 9.72 17.84 -15.20
N ALA A 337 8.90 18.17 -14.20
CA ALA A 337 8.32 19.49 -14.03
C ALA A 337 8.02 19.80 -12.56
N ASP A 338 8.18 21.05 -12.16
CA ASP A 338 7.66 21.59 -10.90
C ASP A 338 6.31 22.24 -11.14
N ALA A 339 5.36 22.03 -10.20
CA ALA A 339 3.99 22.50 -10.31
C ALA A 339 3.37 22.24 -11.71
N PRO A 340 3.33 20.97 -12.16
CA PRO A 340 2.85 20.64 -13.50
C PRO A 340 1.37 20.98 -13.66
N SER A 341 0.98 21.33 -14.89
CA SER A 341 -0.43 21.45 -15.29
C SER A 341 -0.88 20.19 -16.02
N TYR A 342 -2.19 19.96 -16.05
CA TYR A 342 -2.81 18.82 -16.69
C TYR A 342 -3.70 19.26 -17.85
N GLN A 343 -3.69 18.52 -18.94
CA GLN A 343 -4.58 18.68 -20.08
C GLN A 343 -5.23 17.33 -20.46
N GLY A 344 -6.30 17.38 -21.25
CA GLY A 344 -6.98 16.18 -21.72
C GLY A 344 -8.00 15.60 -20.75
N LEU A 345 -8.34 16.29 -19.65
CA LEU A 345 -9.33 15.82 -18.68
C LEU A 345 -10.74 15.67 -19.26
N ALA A 346 -11.14 16.60 -20.14
CA ALA A 346 -12.45 16.52 -20.79
C ALA A 346 -12.55 15.28 -21.69
N GLU A 347 -11.49 14.98 -22.43
CA GLU A 347 -11.38 13.82 -23.30
C GLU A 347 -11.31 12.51 -22.51
N ALA A 348 -10.62 12.51 -21.36
CA ALA A 348 -10.56 11.37 -20.46
C ALA A 348 -11.94 11.06 -19.85
N LEU A 349 -12.63 12.09 -19.38
CA LEU A 349 -13.96 11.97 -18.77
C LEU A 349 -15.07 11.74 -19.80
N ALA A 350 -14.81 11.94 -21.09
CA ALA A 350 -15.72 11.56 -22.17
C ALA A 350 -15.68 10.04 -22.49
N VAL A 351 -14.73 9.30 -21.95
CA VAL A 351 -14.75 7.83 -22.06
C VAL A 351 -15.91 7.29 -21.23
N PRO A 352 -16.76 6.42 -21.76
CA PRO A 352 -17.96 5.95 -21.06
C PRO A 352 -17.66 5.30 -19.71
N CYS A 353 -18.41 5.66 -18.68
CA CYS A 353 -18.29 5.13 -17.30
C CYS A 353 -16.89 5.31 -16.69
N SER A 354 -16.15 6.33 -17.12
CA SER A 354 -14.82 6.66 -16.57
C SER A 354 -14.88 7.77 -15.54
N ASP A 355 -13.87 7.82 -14.69
CA ASP A 355 -13.58 8.86 -13.73
C ASP A 355 -12.06 9.05 -13.62
N VAL A 356 -11.60 10.16 -13.06
CA VAL A 356 -10.17 10.48 -12.91
C VAL A 356 -9.91 10.99 -11.50
N ARG A 357 -8.82 10.53 -10.90
CA ARG A 357 -8.26 11.09 -9.66
C ARG A 357 -6.87 11.65 -9.94
N LEU A 358 -6.74 12.98 -9.89
CA LEU A 358 -5.46 13.64 -9.93
C LEU A 358 -4.90 13.74 -8.50
N PHE A 359 -3.68 13.27 -8.30
CA PHE A 359 -3.12 13.21 -6.95
C PHE A 359 -2.73 14.57 -6.39
N GLY A 360 -2.35 15.53 -7.25
CA GLY A 360 -1.94 16.86 -6.82
C GLY A 360 -0.51 16.90 -6.30
N LYS A 361 0.36 15.99 -6.73
CA LYS A 361 1.79 16.01 -6.36
C LYS A 361 2.47 17.27 -6.86
N PRO A 362 3.32 17.94 -6.04
CA PRO A 362 3.88 19.24 -6.38
C PRO A 362 4.91 19.21 -7.53
N ASN A 363 5.44 18.03 -7.85
CA ASN A 363 6.34 17.85 -8.99
C ASN A 363 6.03 16.56 -9.74
N ALA A 364 6.35 16.54 -11.03
CA ALA A 364 6.29 15.37 -11.89
C ALA A 364 7.69 14.86 -12.21
N LEU A 365 7.81 13.54 -12.35
CA LEU A 365 8.94 12.82 -12.94
C LEU A 365 8.38 11.84 -13.97
N PRO A 366 9.15 11.42 -15.00
CA PRO A 366 8.63 10.57 -16.07
C PRO A 366 7.86 9.34 -15.58
N ALA A 367 8.40 8.59 -14.63
CA ALA A 367 7.78 7.39 -14.07
C ALA A 367 6.95 7.64 -12.80
N ARG A 368 6.81 8.91 -12.34
CA ARG A 368 6.02 9.20 -11.14
C ARG A 368 4.53 9.10 -11.44
N ARG A 369 3.81 8.35 -10.63
CA ARG A 369 2.35 8.27 -10.68
C ARG A 369 1.75 9.61 -10.25
N MET A 370 0.98 10.25 -11.12
CA MET A 370 0.41 11.59 -10.93
C MET A 370 -1.12 11.57 -10.82
N GLY A 371 -1.73 10.46 -11.16
CA GLY A 371 -3.15 10.24 -11.10
C GLY A 371 -3.52 8.80 -11.43
N VAL A 372 -4.80 8.52 -11.38
CA VAL A 372 -5.40 7.25 -11.82
C VAL A 372 -6.69 7.53 -12.57
N ALA A 373 -6.90 6.87 -13.70
CA ALA A 373 -8.18 6.78 -14.36
C ALA A 373 -8.89 5.52 -13.92
N LEU A 374 -10.19 5.60 -13.72
CA LEU A 374 -11.07 4.54 -13.26
C LEU A 374 -12.14 4.31 -14.33
N ALA A 375 -12.58 3.07 -14.52
CA ALA A 375 -13.74 2.81 -15.37
C ALA A 375 -14.49 1.57 -14.90
N THR A 376 -15.81 1.57 -15.12
CA THR A 376 -16.67 0.39 -14.96
C THR A 376 -17.20 -0.09 -16.29
N ALA A 377 -17.49 -1.39 -16.36
CA ALA A 377 -18.08 -2.01 -17.54
C ALA A 377 -18.72 -3.36 -17.18
N GLU A 378 -19.38 -3.98 -18.16
CA GLU A 378 -19.97 -5.31 -18.08
C GLU A 378 -18.92 -6.44 -17.90
N SER A 379 -17.65 -6.16 -18.20
CA SER A 379 -16.53 -7.06 -17.93
C SER A 379 -15.28 -6.29 -17.52
N THR A 380 -14.41 -6.95 -16.76
CA THR A 380 -13.11 -6.37 -16.36
C THR A 380 -12.21 -6.10 -17.57
N GLY A 381 -12.32 -6.87 -18.65
CA GLY A 381 -11.58 -6.62 -19.91
C GLY A 381 -11.93 -5.27 -20.53
N ILE A 382 -13.22 -5.00 -20.72
CA ILE A 382 -13.70 -3.72 -21.25
C ILE A 382 -13.41 -2.57 -20.29
N ALA A 383 -13.54 -2.79 -18.98
CA ALA A 383 -13.21 -1.78 -17.99
C ALA A 383 -11.71 -1.39 -18.06
N ARG A 384 -10.81 -2.36 -18.23
CA ARG A 384 -9.35 -2.12 -18.40
C ARG A 384 -9.06 -1.30 -19.66
N GLU A 385 -9.71 -1.62 -20.79
CA GLU A 385 -9.58 -0.85 -22.03
C GLU A 385 -10.04 0.61 -21.82
N ARG A 386 -11.19 0.82 -21.17
CA ARG A 386 -11.73 2.15 -20.88
C ARG A 386 -10.82 2.93 -19.93
N ALA A 387 -10.38 2.33 -18.82
CA ALA A 387 -9.48 2.97 -17.86
C ALA A 387 -8.14 3.35 -18.52
N GLY A 388 -7.56 2.43 -19.32
CA GLY A 388 -6.34 2.69 -20.08
C GLY A 388 -6.50 3.80 -21.11
N LEU A 389 -7.64 3.82 -21.84
CA LEU A 389 -7.96 4.89 -22.79
C LEU A 389 -8.11 6.25 -22.06
N ALA A 390 -8.85 6.30 -20.95
CA ALA A 390 -9.00 7.52 -20.17
C ALA A 390 -7.65 8.01 -19.61
N ALA A 391 -6.83 7.12 -19.06
CA ALA A 391 -5.49 7.47 -18.58
C ALA A 391 -4.60 8.03 -19.69
N SER A 392 -4.66 7.46 -20.90
CA SER A 392 -3.86 7.89 -22.04
C SER A 392 -4.24 9.27 -22.61
N ARG A 393 -5.39 9.82 -22.22
CA ARG A 393 -5.83 11.15 -22.64
C ARG A 393 -5.27 12.26 -21.73
N VAL A 394 -4.87 11.93 -20.53
CA VAL A 394 -4.34 12.92 -19.56
C VAL A 394 -2.83 13.08 -19.76
N HIS A 395 -2.42 14.29 -20.05
CA HIS A 395 -1.01 14.64 -20.23
C HIS A 395 -0.60 15.77 -19.28
N LEU A 396 0.64 15.72 -18.82
CA LEU A 396 1.22 16.77 -18.01
C LEU A 396 2.12 17.66 -18.87
N PHE A 397 2.16 18.94 -18.53
CA PHE A 397 3.05 19.90 -19.15
C PHE A 397 3.53 20.95 -18.14
N GLN A 398 4.70 21.55 -18.44
CA GLN A 398 5.21 22.68 -17.66
C GLN A 398 4.52 23.95 -18.15
N THR A 399 3.76 24.62 -17.30
CA THR A 399 3.20 25.94 -17.64
C THR A 399 4.36 26.95 -17.73
N PRO A 400 4.49 27.71 -18.80
CA PRO A 400 5.42 28.84 -18.86
C PRO A 400 5.11 29.81 -17.70
N ARG A 401 6.15 30.25 -17.00
CA ARG A 401 6.02 31.26 -15.95
C ARG A 401 5.81 32.66 -16.54
#